data_cb6bd3913e1d11a43a2ea866236b479d
#
_entry.id   cb6bd3913e1d11a43a2ea866236b479d
#
_cell.length_a   1.000
_cell.length_b   1.000
_cell.length_c   1.000
_cell.angle_alpha   90.00
_cell.angle_beta   90.00
_cell.angle_gamma   90.00
#
_symmetry.space_group_name_H-M   'P 1'
#
loop_
_entity.id
_entity.type
_entity.pdbx_description
1 polymer ?
#
loop_
_entity_poly.entity_id
_entity_poly.type
_entity_poly.pdbx_seq_one_letter_code
_entity_poly.pdbx_strand_id
1 'polypeptide(L)'
;MDNLDQNPVTARIGMVNFINTAPLYEKWQQLVKRPDWRITEAPPTTLNRMLYNNELDLGFVSSHEYAAHPHLYRLLRGLSISATGPVGSVFLFSKKDPEMLSGKTVLLSSLSQTSVSLVKIILEEYYQVIPNYMSGILTLDGKLPQCAQEKDIQAVLAIGDNALRLRESDLYTVKLDLSEVWQKKTGLPFVFAVWAVREEFCQKDPDSISQIQHQLLRCIEEGKRDLQSICQIVAPRIPMKEKDCFDYLCGMEYDLDANKLKALEVFFDYLIKRGEVPAEALPVKFV
;
A
#
# COMPACT_ATOMS: atom_id res chain seq x y z
N MET A 1 -28.68 -31.02 16.78
CA MET A 1 -27.32 -30.51 16.98
C MET A 1 -26.62 -30.67 15.64
N ASP A 2 -26.78 -29.65 14.82
CA ASP A 2 -26.24 -29.65 13.45
C ASP A 2 -24.74 -29.37 13.49
N ASN A 3 -23.96 -30.41 13.27
CA ASN A 3 -22.57 -30.26 12.82
C ASN A 3 -22.62 -29.60 11.44
N LEU A 4 -22.53 -28.29 11.40
CA LEU A 4 -22.18 -27.59 10.20
C LEU A 4 -20.77 -28.05 9.81
N ASP A 5 -20.68 -28.88 8.76
CA ASP A 5 -19.46 -29.24 8.06
C ASP A 5 -18.73 -27.95 7.65
N GLN A 6 -17.91 -27.43 8.56
CA GLN A 6 -16.99 -26.36 8.20
C GLN A 6 -15.92 -27.01 7.35
N ASN A 7 -15.98 -26.80 6.04
CA ASN A 7 -14.88 -27.17 5.16
C ASN A 7 -13.57 -26.66 5.77
N PRO A 8 -12.55 -27.49 5.90
CA PRO A 8 -11.26 -27.06 6.47
C PRO A 8 -10.73 -25.86 5.69
N VAL A 9 -10.30 -24.81 6.41
CA VAL A 9 -9.69 -23.64 5.79
C VAL A 9 -8.39 -24.07 5.12
N THR A 10 -8.32 -23.90 3.81
CA THR A 10 -7.14 -24.25 3.00
C THR A 10 -6.19 -23.07 2.81
N ALA A 11 -6.69 -21.83 2.79
CA ALA A 11 -5.88 -20.63 2.71
C ALA A 11 -6.46 -19.48 3.56
N ARG A 12 -5.57 -18.74 4.26
CA ARG A 12 -5.86 -17.52 5.01
C ARG A 12 -5.28 -16.33 4.25
N ILE A 13 -6.16 -15.48 3.68
CA ILE A 13 -5.80 -14.45 2.73
C ILE A 13 -6.06 -13.06 3.32
N GLY A 14 -5.04 -12.21 3.37
CA GLY A 14 -5.16 -10.81 3.81
C GLY A 14 -5.47 -9.87 2.64
N MET A 15 -6.50 -9.05 2.76
CA MET A 15 -6.87 -8.04 1.78
C MET A 15 -7.05 -6.66 2.42
N VAL A 16 -6.57 -5.63 1.73
CA VAL A 16 -6.86 -4.23 2.08
C VAL A 16 -8.15 -3.81 1.40
N ASN A 17 -9.02 -3.09 2.10
CA ASN A 17 -10.26 -2.53 1.56
C ASN A 17 -10.19 -0.99 1.56
N PHE A 18 -9.25 -0.43 0.80
CA PHE A 18 -9.18 0.99 0.45
C PHE A 18 -9.74 1.20 -0.97
N ILE A 19 -10.02 2.45 -1.33
CA ILE A 19 -10.51 2.76 -2.69
C ILE A 19 -9.55 2.27 -3.77
N ASN A 20 -8.23 2.36 -3.56
CA ASN A 20 -7.23 1.88 -4.54
C ASN A 20 -7.27 0.36 -4.80
N THR A 21 -7.83 -0.43 -3.89
CA THR A 21 -7.98 -1.87 -4.07
C THR A 21 -9.39 -2.28 -4.53
N ALA A 22 -10.31 -1.32 -4.66
CA ALA A 22 -11.70 -1.59 -4.98
C ALA A 22 -11.92 -2.43 -6.26
N PRO A 23 -11.18 -2.21 -7.36
CA PRO A 23 -11.34 -3.05 -8.56
C PRO A 23 -11.11 -4.54 -8.29
N LEU A 24 -10.11 -4.88 -7.48
CA LEU A 24 -9.87 -6.24 -7.04
C LEU A 24 -10.92 -6.70 -6.03
N TYR A 25 -11.13 -5.90 -4.97
CA TYR A 25 -11.91 -6.30 -3.81
C TYR A 25 -13.39 -6.52 -4.14
N GLU A 26 -14.03 -5.57 -4.85
CA GLU A 26 -15.45 -5.68 -5.21
C GLU A 26 -15.69 -6.88 -6.16
N LYS A 27 -14.77 -7.15 -7.09
CA LYS A 27 -14.88 -8.34 -7.96
C LYS A 27 -14.59 -9.63 -7.22
N TRP A 28 -13.66 -9.65 -6.27
CA TRP A 28 -13.43 -10.81 -5.44
C TRP A 28 -14.70 -11.23 -4.71
N GLN A 29 -15.40 -10.29 -4.06
CA GLN A 29 -16.66 -10.56 -3.35
C GLN A 29 -17.76 -11.11 -4.29
N GLN A 30 -17.78 -10.66 -5.55
CA GLN A 30 -18.77 -11.10 -6.53
C GLN A 30 -18.46 -12.47 -7.15
N LEU A 31 -17.21 -12.71 -7.52
CA LEU A 31 -16.80 -13.78 -8.42
C LEU A 31 -16.20 -14.99 -7.71
N VAL A 32 -15.56 -14.80 -6.55
CA VAL A 32 -14.85 -15.89 -5.86
C VAL A 32 -15.75 -16.53 -4.82
N LYS A 33 -16.13 -17.78 -5.05
CA LYS A 33 -17.00 -18.58 -4.18
C LYS A 33 -16.23 -19.79 -3.66
N ARG A 34 -15.30 -19.53 -2.74
CA ARG A 34 -14.42 -20.53 -2.12
C ARG A 34 -14.54 -20.42 -0.60
N PRO A 35 -15.47 -21.20 0.01
CA PRO A 35 -15.71 -21.16 1.45
C PRO A 35 -14.52 -21.65 2.29
N ASP A 36 -13.62 -22.38 1.67
CA ASP A 36 -12.36 -22.85 2.24
C ASP A 36 -11.24 -21.80 2.22
N TRP A 37 -11.42 -20.65 1.57
CA TRP A 37 -10.50 -19.51 1.60
C TRP A 37 -11.03 -18.44 2.57
N ARG A 38 -10.34 -18.29 3.71
CA ARG A 38 -10.71 -17.28 4.71
C ARG A 38 -10.08 -15.94 4.35
N ILE A 39 -10.92 -14.95 4.06
CA ILE A 39 -10.48 -13.57 3.82
C ILE A 39 -10.47 -12.80 5.13
N THR A 40 -9.38 -12.09 5.40
CA THR A 40 -9.25 -11.12 6.49
C THR A 40 -9.02 -9.73 5.92
N GLU A 41 -9.94 -8.81 6.23
CA GLU A 41 -9.81 -7.40 5.88
C GLU A 41 -9.16 -6.62 7.01
N ALA A 42 -8.11 -5.89 6.71
CA ALA A 42 -7.47 -5.02 7.69
C ALA A 42 -6.61 -3.93 6.99
N PRO A 43 -6.24 -2.86 7.72
CA PRO A 43 -5.23 -1.91 7.25
C PRO A 43 -3.88 -2.59 6.95
N PRO A 44 -3.05 -2.01 6.05
CA PRO A 44 -1.79 -2.62 5.62
C PRO A 44 -0.86 -3.04 6.76
N THR A 45 -0.66 -2.20 7.78
CA THR A 45 0.21 -2.52 8.93
C THR A 45 -0.32 -3.70 9.77
N THR A 46 -1.64 -3.87 9.85
CA THR A 46 -2.24 -5.02 10.52
C THR A 46 -2.02 -6.30 9.72
N LEU A 47 -2.23 -6.26 8.39
CA LEU A 47 -1.97 -7.41 7.52
C LEU A 47 -0.49 -7.81 7.51
N ASN A 48 0.43 -6.84 7.49
CA ASN A 48 1.86 -7.08 7.63
C ASN A 48 2.16 -7.90 8.90
N ARG A 49 1.68 -7.42 10.05
CA ARG A 49 1.85 -8.11 11.34
C ARG A 49 1.23 -9.51 11.34
N MET A 50 0.03 -9.66 10.79
CA MET A 50 -0.66 -10.95 10.72
C MET A 50 0.09 -11.95 9.83
N LEU A 51 0.61 -11.50 8.69
CA LEU A 51 1.41 -12.34 7.80
C LEU A 51 2.73 -12.75 8.49
N TYR A 52 3.40 -11.81 9.14
CA TYR A 52 4.60 -12.08 9.92
C TYR A 52 4.37 -13.12 11.02
N ASN A 53 3.28 -13.00 11.77
CA ASN A 53 2.92 -13.89 12.88
C ASN A 53 2.30 -15.23 12.44
N ASN A 54 2.29 -15.55 11.13
CA ASN A 54 1.64 -16.76 10.62
C ASN A 54 0.12 -16.84 10.92
N GLU A 55 -0.53 -15.70 11.02
CA GLU A 55 -1.99 -15.60 11.10
C GLU A 55 -2.64 -15.60 9.69
N LEU A 56 -1.84 -15.31 8.66
CA LEU A 56 -2.17 -15.38 7.23
C LEU A 56 -1.16 -16.26 6.49
N ASP A 57 -1.58 -16.86 5.38
CA ASP A 57 -0.73 -17.65 4.48
C ASP A 57 -0.20 -16.79 3.32
N LEU A 58 -1.02 -15.84 2.86
CA LEU A 58 -0.64 -14.83 1.89
C LEU A 58 -1.46 -13.55 2.11
N GLY A 59 -0.95 -12.44 1.60
CA GLY A 59 -1.66 -11.18 1.74
C GLY A 59 -1.10 -10.06 0.89
N PHE A 60 -1.92 -9.03 0.76
CA PHE A 60 -1.53 -7.78 0.14
C PHE A 60 -0.83 -6.92 1.19
N VAL A 61 0.49 -6.88 1.14
CA VAL A 61 1.34 -6.23 2.15
C VAL A 61 2.16 -5.10 1.56
N SER A 62 2.70 -4.25 2.41
CA SER A 62 3.58 -3.18 1.97
C SER A 62 4.88 -3.74 1.37
N SER A 63 5.46 -3.03 0.38
CA SER A 63 6.75 -3.44 -0.21
C SER A 63 7.86 -3.50 0.83
N HIS A 64 7.82 -2.59 1.83
CA HIS A 64 8.75 -2.60 2.96
C HIS A 64 8.66 -3.90 3.79
N GLU A 65 7.46 -4.43 4.03
CA GLU A 65 7.26 -5.66 4.79
C GLU A 65 7.98 -6.85 4.15
N TYR A 66 7.84 -7.00 2.84
CA TYR A 66 8.58 -8.03 2.10
C TYR A 66 10.10 -7.85 2.29
N ALA A 67 10.59 -6.61 2.10
CA ALA A 67 12.02 -6.32 2.21
C ALA A 67 12.57 -6.53 3.63
N ALA A 68 11.76 -6.30 4.66
CA ALA A 68 12.15 -6.50 6.05
C ALA A 68 12.27 -8.00 6.43
N HIS A 69 11.52 -8.87 5.74
CA HIS A 69 11.45 -10.30 6.07
C HIS A 69 11.60 -11.22 4.84
N PRO A 70 12.68 -11.05 4.02
CA PRO A 70 12.84 -11.72 2.72
C PRO A 70 13.03 -13.23 2.80
N HIS A 71 13.30 -13.76 3.99
CA HIS A 71 13.41 -15.21 4.24
C HIS A 71 12.06 -15.87 4.54
N LEU A 72 11.04 -15.07 4.90
CA LEU A 72 9.71 -15.57 5.21
C LEU A 72 8.77 -15.61 4.01
N TYR A 73 9.08 -14.83 2.95
CA TYR A 73 8.13 -14.54 1.89
C TYR A 73 8.67 -14.81 0.49
N ARG A 74 7.73 -15.14 -0.42
CA ARG A 74 7.88 -15.05 -1.88
C ARG A 74 6.78 -14.14 -2.43
N LEU A 75 7.04 -13.48 -3.56
CA LEU A 75 6.06 -12.63 -4.22
C LEU A 75 5.28 -13.41 -5.28
N LEU A 76 3.99 -13.08 -5.41
CA LEU A 76 3.21 -13.45 -6.60
C LEU A 76 3.66 -12.59 -7.78
N ARG A 77 3.86 -13.22 -8.95
CA ARG A 77 4.23 -12.51 -10.18
C ARG A 77 3.06 -11.69 -10.71
N GLY A 78 3.37 -10.55 -11.32
CA GLY A 78 2.39 -9.75 -12.06
C GLY A 78 1.34 -9.04 -11.19
N LEU A 79 1.59 -8.90 -9.88
CA LEU A 79 0.62 -8.31 -8.93
C LEU A 79 1.29 -7.31 -8.00
N SER A 80 0.82 -6.06 -8.04
CA SER A 80 1.27 -4.97 -7.14
C SER A 80 0.16 -3.92 -6.96
N ILE A 81 0.41 -2.90 -6.15
CA ILE A 81 -0.15 -1.56 -6.27
C ILE A 81 1.02 -0.61 -6.55
N SER A 82 0.98 0.02 -7.70
CA SER A 82 2.04 0.89 -8.18
C SER A 82 1.48 2.08 -8.95
N ALA A 83 2.35 3.05 -9.25
CA ALA A 83 2.02 4.16 -10.10
C ALA A 83 3.27 4.63 -10.89
N THR A 84 3.05 4.97 -12.15
CA THR A 84 4.02 5.67 -13.00
C THR A 84 3.65 7.15 -13.04
N GLY A 85 4.32 7.96 -12.25
CA GLY A 85 3.95 9.36 -12.02
C GLY A 85 3.16 9.54 -10.72
N PRO A 86 2.23 10.51 -10.67
CA PRO A 86 1.47 10.78 -9.45
C PRO A 86 0.54 9.60 -9.12
N VAL A 87 0.54 9.17 -7.85
CA VAL A 87 -0.38 8.13 -7.36
C VAL A 87 -1.71 8.71 -6.87
N GLY A 88 -1.76 9.99 -6.54
CA GLY A 88 -2.96 10.69 -6.11
C GLY A 88 -3.47 10.37 -4.69
N SER A 89 -2.83 9.44 -3.99
CA SER A 89 -3.25 8.99 -2.65
C SER A 89 -2.12 8.75 -1.65
N VAL A 90 -0.91 9.23 -1.94
CA VAL A 90 0.24 9.20 -1.01
C VAL A 90 0.93 10.54 -1.09
N PHE A 91 0.67 11.41 -0.11
CA PHE A 91 1.14 12.78 -0.11
C PHE A 91 1.88 13.15 1.17
N LEU A 92 2.89 14.00 1.00
CA LEU A 92 3.33 14.90 2.06
C LEU A 92 2.57 16.23 1.90
N PHE A 93 1.63 16.47 2.80
CA PHE A 93 0.95 17.76 2.94
C PHE A 93 1.77 18.67 3.85
N SER A 94 2.15 19.86 3.38
CA SER A 94 3.03 20.74 4.14
C SER A 94 2.53 22.19 4.13
N LYS A 95 2.79 22.91 5.23
CA LYS A 95 2.59 24.34 5.36
C LYS A 95 3.75 25.15 4.79
N LYS A 96 4.85 24.50 4.44
CA LYS A 96 6.10 25.08 3.94
C LYS A 96 6.64 24.26 2.79
N ASP A 97 7.50 24.86 1.98
CA ASP A 97 8.24 24.13 0.97
C ASP A 97 9.11 23.04 1.62
N PRO A 98 9.30 21.89 0.94
CA PRO A 98 10.05 20.76 1.50
C PRO A 98 11.44 21.13 2.00
N GLU A 99 12.14 22.03 1.29
CA GLU A 99 13.48 22.52 1.62
C GLU A 99 13.53 23.26 2.99
N MET A 100 12.39 23.71 3.48
CA MET A 100 12.27 24.43 4.75
C MET A 100 11.93 23.52 5.95
N LEU A 101 11.91 22.22 5.76
CA LEU A 101 11.48 21.26 6.79
C LEU A 101 12.59 20.81 7.74
N SER A 102 13.86 21.22 7.55
CA SER A 102 14.92 20.89 8.51
C SER A 102 14.57 21.37 9.92
N GLY A 103 14.66 20.45 10.90
CA GLY A 103 14.31 20.68 12.30
C GLY A 103 12.83 20.92 12.56
N LYS A 104 11.95 20.86 11.58
CA LYS A 104 10.49 20.97 11.72
C LYS A 104 9.87 19.62 12.00
N THR A 105 8.72 19.63 12.69
CA THR A 105 8.01 18.39 13.00
C THR A 105 7.17 17.94 11.80
N VAL A 106 7.41 16.71 11.36
CA VAL A 106 6.66 16.01 10.32
C VAL A 106 5.94 14.83 10.94
N LEU A 107 4.62 14.80 10.83
CA LEU A 107 3.80 13.67 11.28
C LEU A 107 3.79 12.59 10.21
N LEU A 108 4.26 11.41 10.56
CA LEU A 108 4.28 10.22 9.69
C LEU A 108 3.06 9.34 9.96
N SER A 109 2.41 8.87 8.91
CA SER A 109 1.29 7.92 9.03
C SER A 109 1.77 6.58 9.59
N SER A 110 1.14 6.06 10.63
CA SER A 110 1.42 4.71 11.14
C SER A 110 0.71 3.60 10.34
N LEU A 111 0.04 3.93 9.23
CA LEU A 111 -0.71 2.98 8.41
C LEU A 111 0.13 2.35 7.27
N SER A 112 1.33 2.88 6.96
CA SER A 112 2.16 2.36 5.87
C SER A 112 3.65 2.57 6.12
N GLN A 113 4.39 1.50 6.30
CA GLN A 113 5.86 1.50 6.41
C GLN A 113 6.51 1.95 5.10
N THR A 114 6.06 1.45 3.95
CA THR A 114 6.60 1.83 2.63
C THR A 114 6.54 3.34 2.40
N SER A 115 5.38 3.97 2.68
CA SER A 115 5.23 5.42 2.48
C SER A 115 6.06 6.23 3.47
N VAL A 116 6.26 5.73 4.69
CA VAL A 116 7.15 6.33 5.69
C VAL A 116 8.61 6.30 5.21
N SER A 117 9.10 5.17 4.73
CA SER A 117 10.46 5.09 4.20
C SER A 117 10.62 5.95 2.94
N LEU A 118 9.62 5.95 2.04
CA LEU A 118 9.65 6.78 0.84
C LEU A 118 9.73 8.28 1.18
N VAL A 119 8.92 8.80 2.09
CA VAL A 119 8.96 10.23 2.46
C VAL A 119 10.29 10.60 3.12
N LYS A 120 10.88 9.71 3.92
CA LYS A 120 12.20 9.93 4.51
C LYS A 120 13.28 9.98 3.43
N ILE A 121 13.30 9.03 2.49
CA ILE A 121 14.22 9.05 1.34
C ILE A 121 14.08 10.38 0.57
N ILE A 122 12.85 10.78 0.27
CA ILE A 122 12.59 12.04 -0.46
C ILE A 122 13.12 13.24 0.31
N LEU A 123 12.81 13.37 1.58
CA LEU A 123 13.22 14.53 2.37
C LEU A 123 14.73 14.54 2.63
N GLU A 124 15.30 13.42 3.02
CA GLU A 124 16.70 13.33 3.46
C GLU A 124 17.67 13.22 2.28
N GLU A 125 17.37 12.41 1.25
CA GLU A 125 18.29 12.19 0.12
C GLU A 125 18.07 13.19 -1.04
N TYR A 126 16.79 13.56 -1.32
CA TYR A 126 16.50 14.40 -2.49
C TYR A 126 16.40 15.88 -2.15
N TYR A 127 15.78 16.24 -1.02
CA TYR A 127 15.71 17.63 -0.54
C TYR A 127 16.81 17.98 0.45
N GLN A 128 17.58 17.00 0.95
CA GLN A 128 18.69 17.17 1.89
C GLN A 128 18.29 17.90 3.17
N VAL A 129 17.10 17.61 3.69
CA VAL A 129 16.58 18.17 4.93
C VAL A 129 16.44 17.06 6.00
N ILE A 130 16.59 17.44 7.26
CA ILE A 130 16.50 16.52 8.41
C ILE A 130 15.38 17.01 9.34
N PRO A 131 14.12 16.57 9.12
CA PRO A 131 13.01 16.90 9.99
C PRO A 131 13.04 16.13 11.32
N ASN A 132 12.22 16.59 12.27
CA ASN A 132 11.86 15.80 13.44
C ASN A 132 10.63 14.97 13.13
N TYR A 133 10.75 13.65 13.15
CA TYR A 133 9.64 12.75 12.81
C TYR A 133 8.82 12.35 14.04
N MET A 134 7.51 12.34 13.89
CA MET A 134 6.54 11.86 14.86
C MET A 134 5.57 10.93 14.17
N SER A 135 5.23 9.79 14.78
CA SER A 135 4.25 8.85 14.20
C SER A 135 2.85 9.09 14.76
N GLY A 136 1.84 8.92 13.92
CA GLY A 136 0.44 9.01 14.33
C GLY A 136 -0.52 8.70 13.19
N ILE A 137 -1.81 8.65 13.51
CA ILE A 137 -2.90 8.45 12.55
C ILE A 137 -3.74 9.72 12.53
N LEU A 138 -3.92 10.30 11.35
CA LEU A 138 -4.91 11.36 11.15
C LEU A 138 -6.32 10.78 11.37
N THR A 139 -7.18 11.55 12.01
CA THR A 139 -8.59 11.20 12.11
C THR A 139 -9.26 11.22 10.73
N LEU A 140 -10.42 10.58 10.60
CA LEU A 140 -11.12 10.50 9.32
C LEU A 140 -11.52 11.88 8.74
N ASP A 141 -11.64 12.90 9.58
CA ASP A 141 -11.86 14.30 9.17
C ASP A 141 -10.56 15.08 8.94
N GLY A 142 -9.42 14.40 8.89
CA GLY A 142 -8.11 14.98 8.59
C GLY A 142 -7.46 15.74 9.75
N LYS A 143 -8.03 15.70 10.96
CA LYS A 143 -7.46 16.36 12.14
C LYS A 143 -6.26 15.59 12.67
N LEU A 144 -5.37 16.33 13.31
CA LEU A 144 -4.22 15.76 14.00
C LEU A 144 -4.66 14.89 15.18
N PRO A 145 -3.98 13.77 15.46
CA PRO A 145 -4.23 12.97 16.65
C PRO A 145 -3.94 13.81 17.91
N GLN A 146 -4.60 13.46 19.02
CA GLN A 146 -4.48 14.21 20.28
C GLN A 146 -3.03 14.44 20.70
N CYS A 147 -2.16 13.44 20.56
CA CYS A 147 -0.72 13.54 20.89
C CYS A 147 0.04 14.55 20.02
N ALA A 148 -0.51 14.97 18.89
CA ALA A 148 0.09 15.92 17.96
C ALA A 148 -0.55 17.33 18.00
N GLN A 149 -1.69 17.51 18.68
CA GLN A 149 -2.42 18.79 18.71
C GLN A 149 -1.62 19.92 19.37
N GLU A 150 -0.81 19.59 20.37
CA GLU A 150 0.05 20.56 21.09
C GLU A 150 1.41 20.76 20.42
N LYS A 151 1.69 20.06 19.31
CA LYS A 151 2.95 20.15 18.59
C LYS A 151 2.82 21.06 17.38
N ASP A 152 3.89 21.80 17.08
CA ASP A 152 3.97 22.61 15.86
C ASP A 152 4.24 21.72 14.63
N ILE A 153 3.20 20.99 14.19
CA ILE A 153 3.27 20.12 13.00
C ILE A 153 3.29 21.00 11.75
N GLN A 154 4.37 20.90 10.98
CA GLN A 154 4.56 21.64 9.74
C GLN A 154 4.19 20.83 8.49
N ALA A 155 4.30 19.51 8.56
CA ALA A 155 3.88 18.63 7.46
C ALA A 155 3.31 17.32 7.99
N VAL A 156 2.47 16.66 7.19
CA VAL A 156 1.87 15.38 7.50
C VAL A 156 1.96 14.45 6.29
N LEU A 157 2.39 13.22 6.51
CA LEU A 157 2.27 12.14 5.54
C LEU A 157 0.88 11.54 5.68
N ALA A 158 0.07 11.63 4.64
CA ALA A 158 -1.22 10.97 4.55
C ALA A 158 -1.25 9.96 3.40
N ILE A 159 -1.98 8.86 3.58
CA ILE A 159 -2.11 7.78 2.60
C ILE A 159 -3.57 7.37 2.42
N GLY A 160 -3.85 6.76 1.26
CA GLY A 160 -5.15 6.18 0.94
C GLY A 160 -6.29 7.17 1.09
N ASP A 161 -7.39 6.74 1.69
CA ASP A 161 -8.61 7.53 1.83
C ASP A 161 -8.39 8.84 2.62
N ASN A 162 -7.47 8.86 3.59
CA ASN A 162 -7.11 10.09 4.30
C ASN A 162 -6.41 11.09 3.39
N ALA A 163 -5.52 10.63 2.50
CA ALA A 163 -4.85 11.51 1.54
C ALA A 163 -5.83 12.07 0.51
N LEU A 164 -6.75 11.25 0.02
CA LEU A 164 -7.80 11.68 -0.93
C LEU A 164 -8.69 12.78 -0.32
N ARG A 165 -9.05 12.68 0.96
CA ARG A 165 -9.80 13.73 1.68
C ARG A 165 -8.99 15.00 1.87
N LEU A 166 -7.75 14.89 2.32
CA LEU A 166 -6.89 16.06 2.57
C LEU A 166 -6.50 16.78 1.27
N ARG A 167 -6.49 16.10 0.15
CA ARG A 167 -6.18 16.71 -1.15
C ARG A 167 -7.11 17.87 -1.49
N GLU A 168 -8.36 17.78 -1.07
CA GLU A 168 -9.38 18.82 -1.29
C GLU A 168 -9.35 19.92 -0.21
N SER A 169 -8.50 19.81 0.82
CA SER A 169 -8.39 20.76 1.93
C SER A 169 -7.41 21.88 1.63
N ASP A 170 -7.72 23.09 2.09
CA ASP A 170 -6.84 24.27 2.04
C ASP A 170 -5.91 24.41 3.27
N LEU A 171 -5.89 23.41 4.15
CA LEU A 171 -5.06 23.42 5.36
C LEU A 171 -3.55 23.42 5.08
N TYR A 172 -3.16 22.92 3.92
CA TYR A 172 -1.77 22.79 3.51
C TYR A 172 -1.56 23.44 2.13
N THR A 173 -0.58 24.31 2.05
CA THR A 173 -0.25 25.06 0.82
C THR A 173 0.55 24.21 -0.17
N VAL A 174 1.30 23.22 0.34
CA VAL A 174 2.09 22.30 -0.47
C VAL A 174 1.50 20.89 -0.38
N LYS A 175 1.25 20.28 -1.52
CA LYS A 175 0.69 18.92 -1.68
C LYS A 175 1.66 18.13 -2.57
N LEU A 176 2.63 17.46 -1.95
CA LEU A 176 3.69 16.76 -2.64
C LEU A 176 3.30 15.29 -2.82
N ASP A 177 2.97 14.87 -4.04
CA ASP A 177 2.76 13.45 -4.37
C ASP A 177 4.10 12.72 -4.38
N LEU A 178 4.25 11.73 -3.50
CA LEU A 178 5.54 11.07 -3.30
C LEU A 178 5.95 10.18 -4.47
N SER A 179 4.99 9.60 -5.18
CA SER A 179 5.26 8.80 -6.38
C SER A 179 5.75 9.67 -7.54
N GLU A 180 5.15 10.86 -7.71
CA GLU A 180 5.59 11.82 -8.71
C GLU A 180 7.02 12.30 -8.45
N VAL A 181 7.36 12.61 -7.18
CA VAL A 181 8.73 13.01 -6.81
C VAL A 181 9.71 11.88 -7.06
N TRP A 182 9.36 10.65 -6.68
CA TRP A 182 10.19 9.47 -6.94
C TRP A 182 10.46 9.31 -8.43
N GLN A 183 9.42 9.37 -9.27
CA GLN A 183 9.57 9.25 -10.71
C GLN A 183 10.45 10.36 -11.30
N LYS A 184 10.26 11.62 -10.88
CA LYS A 184 11.09 12.74 -11.34
C LYS A 184 12.58 12.55 -10.99
N LYS A 185 12.90 11.90 -9.89
CA LYS A 185 14.26 11.68 -9.42
C LYS A 185 14.92 10.42 -9.97
N THR A 186 14.16 9.35 -10.16
CA THR A 186 14.69 8.04 -10.55
C THR A 186 14.38 7.64 -12.00
N GLY A 187 13.37 8.27 -12.62
CA GLY A 187 12.81 7.85 -13.89
C GLY A 187 11.98 6.57 -13.83
N LEU A 188 11.72 6.03 -12.63
CA LEU A 188 11.05 4.74 -12.41
C LEU A 188 9.67 4.93 -11.77
N PRO A 189 8.71 4.00 -11.98
CA PRO A 189 7.47 3.93 -11.21
C PRO A 189 7.76 3.69 -9.73
N PHE A 190 6.74 3.80 -8.87
CA PHE A 190 6.87 3.39 -7.46
C PHE A 190 5.90 2.25 -7.12
N VAL A 191 6.40 1.23 -6.42
CA VAL A 191 5.62 0.05 -5.99
C VAL A 191 5.36 0.14 -4.50
N PHE A 192 4.10 0.42 -4.14
CA PHE A 192 3.68 0.62 -2.75
C PHE A 192 3.41 -0.67 -2.00
N ALA A 193 2.82 -1.64 -2.69
CA ALA A 193 2.40 -2.89 -2.09
C ALA A 193 2.51 -4.05 -3.07
N VAL A 194 2.70 -5.24 -2.53
CA VAL A 194 2.91 -6.49 -3.27
C VAL A 194 2.08 -7.61 -2.65
N TRP A 195 1.85 -8.67 -3.40
CA TRP A 195 1.27 -9.89 -2.87
C TRP A 195 2.37 -10.81 -2.39
N ALA A 196 2.50 -10.95 -1.08
CA ALA A 196 3.46 -11.83 -0.43
C ALA A 196 2.79 -13.13 0.04
N VAL A 197 3.47 -14.23 -0.19
CA VAL A 197 3.09 -15.60 0.22
C VAL A 197 4.15 -16.07 1.20
N ARG A 198 3.74 -16.67 2.31
CA ARG A 198 4.69 -17.29 3.25
C ARG A 198 5.41 -18.47 2.59
N GLU A 199 6.72 -18.56 2.82
CA GLU A 199 7.56 -19.65 2.32
C GLU A 199 6.99 -21.03 2.69
N GLU A 200 6.51 -21.19 3.93
CA GLU A 200 5.89 -22.42 4.41
C GLU A 200 4.65 -22.81 3.60
N PHE A 201 3.83 -21.83 3.20
CA PHE A 201 2.66 -22.08 2.39
C PHE A 201 3.02 -22.41 0.95
N CYS A 202 4.09 -21.79 0.41
CA CYS A 202 4.64 -22.16 -0.91
C CYS A 202 5.04 -23.66 -1.00
N GLN A 203 5.58 -24.18 0.08
CA GLN A 203 5.99 -25.58 0.16
C GLN A 203 4.81 -26.53 0.39
N LYS A 204 3.81 -26.07 1.18
CA LYS A 204 2.67 -26.88 1.60
C LYS A 204 1.61 -27.05 0.53
N ASP A 205 1.26 -25.98 -0.18
CA ASP A 205 0.10 -25.98 -1.09
C ASP A 205 0.31 -25.05 -2.30
N PRO A 206 1.21 -25.41 -3.24
CA PRO A 206 1.48 -24.63 -4.44
C PRO A 206 0.27 -24.56 -5.39
N ASP A 207 -0.62 -25.55 -5.37
CA ASP A 207 -1.82 -25.57 -6.21
C ASP A 207 -2.82 -24.52 -5.78
N SER A 208 -3.08 -24.37 -4.48
CA SER A 208 -3.93 -23.29 -3.96
C SER A 208 -3.35 -21.91 -4.29
N ILE A 209 -2.03 -21.72 -4.22
CA ILE A 209 -1.40 -20.46 -4.58
C ILE A 209 -1.65 -20.10 -6.05
N SER A 210 -1.47 -21.08 -6.96
CA SER A 210 -1.73 -20.88 -8.38
C SER A 210 -3.20 -20.51 -8.65
N GLN A 211 -4.15 -21.18 -7.99
CA GLN A 211 -5.57 -20.87 -8.09
C GLN A 211 -5.90 -19.48 -7.55
N ILE A 212 -5.34 -19.10 -6.38
CA ILE A 212 -5.54 -17.77 -5.79
C ILE A 212 -4.98 -16.70 -6.71
N GLN A 213 -3.77 -16.85 -7.21
CA GLN A 213 -3.15 -15.91 -8.15
C GLN A 213 -4.01 -15.72 -9.40
N HIS A 214 -4.52 -16.80 -9.98
CA HIS A 214 -5.41 -16.75 -11.13
C HIS A 214 -6.69 -15.94 -10.82
N GLN A 215 -7.32 -16.17 -9.66
CA GLN A 215 -8.51 -15.41 -9.26
C GLN A 215 -8.20 -13.93 -9.00
N LEU A 216 -7.05 -13.60 -8.40
CA LEU A 216 -6.63 -12.21 -8.18
C LEU A 216 -6.47 -11.47 -9.52
N LEU A 217 -5.76 -12.06 -10.47
CA LEU A 217 -5.55 -11.48 -11.81
C LEU A 217 -6.88 -11.29 -12.54
N ARG A 218 -7.75 -12.32 -12.52
CA ARG A 218 -9.09 -12.25 -13.08
C ARG A 218 -9.92 -11.12 -12.47
N CYS A 219 -9.94 -11.01 -11.15
CA CYS A 219 -10.71 -9.97 -10.45
C CYS A 219 -10.21 -8.56 -10.80
N ILE A 220 -8.90 -8.36 -10.90
CA ILE A 220 -8.33 -7.08 -11.34
C ILE A 220 -8.76 -6.75 -12.77
N GLU A 221 -8.68 -7.71 -13.68
CA GLU A 221 -9.07 -7.51 -15.08
C GLU A 221 -10.55 -7.15 -15.21
N GLU A 222 -11.43 -7.92 -14.57
CA GLU A 222 -12.87 -7.63 -14.55
C GLU A 222 -13.18 -6.31 -13.83
N GLY A 223 -12.44 -5.98 -12.75
CA GLY A 223 -12.58 -4.70 -12.05
C GLY A 223 -12.21 -3.51 -12.92
N LYS A 224 -11.12 -3.61 -13.68
CA LYS A 224 -10.72 -2.58 -14.64
C LYS A 224 -11.76 -2.35 -15.75
N ARG A 225 -12.46 -3.40 -16.18
CA ARG A 225 -13.54 -3.29 -17.18
C ARG A 225 -14.81 -2.64 -16.63
N ASP A 226 -15.01 -2.71 -15.31
CA ASP A 226 -16.25 -2.28 -14.63
C ASP A 226 -16.02 -1.15 -13.62
N LEU A 227 -15.02 -0.29 -13.88
CA LEU A 227 -14.66 0.81 -12.98
C LEU A 227 -15.83 1.76 -12.69
N GLN A 228 -16.72 2.00 -13.68
CA GLN A 228 -17.85 2.89 -13.49
C GLN A 228 -18.80 2.39 -12.39
N SER A 229 -19.19 1.12 -12.43
CA SER A 229 -20.07 0.53 -11.41
C SER A 229 -19.37 0.46 -10.04
N ILE A 230 -18.07 0.16 -10.04
CA ILE A 230 -17.28 0.13 -8.80
C ILE A 230 -17.24 1.52 -8.18
N CYS A 231 -17.01 2.59 -8.95
CA CYS A 231 -16.99 3.96 -8.44
C CYS A 231 -18.32 4.38 -7.81
N GLN A 232 -19.47 3.95 -8.35
CA GLN A 232 -20.77 4.19 -7.74
C GLN A 232 -20.89 3.58 -6.33
N ILE A 233 -20.24 2.44 -6.10
CA ILE A 233 -20.26 1.74 -4.80
C ILE A 233 -19.26 2.39 -3.82
N VAL A 234 -18.06 2.74 -4.27
CA VAL A 234 -16.96 3.08 -3.36
C VAL A 234 -16.75 4.59 -3.17
N ALA A 235 -17.09 5.44 -4.14
CA ALA A 235 -16.95 6.88 -4.00
C ALA A 235 -17.71 7.47 -2.79
N PRO A 236 -18.92 6.99 -2.43
CA PRO A 236 -19.61 7.47 -1.22
C PRO A 236 -18.94 7.12 0.11
N ARG A 237 -17.96 6.20 0.13
CA ARG A 237 -17.21 5.84 1.37
C ARG A 237 -16.34 6.99 1.87
N ILE A 238 -15.96 7.90 0.98
CA ILE A 238 -15.28 9.16 1.29
C ILE A 238 -16.01 10.29 0.54
N PRO A 239 -15.86 11.58 0.92
CA PRO A 239 -16.49 12.70 0.23
C PRO A 239 -15.82 12.97 -1.13
N MET A 240 -15.98 12.04 -2.07
CA MET A 240 -15.41 12.06 -3.42
C MET A 240 -16.51 11.92 -4.46
N LYS A 241 -16.42 12.68 -5.56
CA LYS A 241 -17.33 12.53 -6.70
C LYS A 241 -17.00 11.25 -7.47
N GLU A 242 -18.00 10.61 -8.05
CA GLU A 242 -17.78 9.39 -8.88
C GLU A 242 -16.75 9.62 -10.00
N LYS A 243 -16.77 10.79 -10.65
CA LYS A 243 -15.79 11.13 -11.67
C LYS A 243 -14.36 11.16 -11.12
N ASP A 244 -14.15 11.79 -9.97
CA ASP A 244 -12.83 11.90 -9.36
C ASP A 244 -12.32 10.52 -8.89
N CYS A 245 -13.24 9.66 -8.43
CA CYS A 245 -12.96 8.26 -8.12
C CYS A 245 -12.56 7.48 -9.38
N PHE A 246 -13.28 7.66 -10.48
CA PHE A 246 -12.97 7.00 -11.74
C PHE A 246 -11.60 7.43 -12.28
N ASP A 247 -11.34 8.73 -12.33
CA ASP A 247 -10.06 9.28 -12.80
C ASP A 247 -8.89 8.75 -11.93
N TYR A 248 -9.10 8.68 -10.61
CA TYR A 248 -8.13 8.11 -9.66
C TYR A 248 -7.86 6.63 -9.93
N LEU A 249 -8.91 5.80 -10.05
CA LEU A 249 -8.77 4.36 -10.27
C LEU A 249 -8.21 4.02 -11.65
N CYS A 250 -8.47 4.85 -12.68
CA CYS A 250 -7.84 4.72 -13.99
C CYS A 250 -6.33 4.91 -13.95
N GLY A 251 -5.82 5.72 -13.02
CA GLY A 251 -4.38 5.95 -12.83
C GLY A 251 -3.68 4.88 -12.00
N MET A 252 -4.42 3.94 -11.38
CA MET A 252 -3.83 2.88 -10.55
C MET A 252 -3.31 1.73 -11.41
N GLU A 253 -2.11 1.27 -11.07
CA GLU A 253 -1.46 0.14 -11.74
C GLU A 253 -1.39 -1.06 -10.79
N TYR A 254 -1.77 -2.24 -11.29
CA TYR A 254 -1.90 -3.46 -10.48
C TYR A 254 -0.94 -4.57 -10.89
N ASP A 255 -0.22 -4.41 -11.98
CA ASP A 255 0.79 -5.35 -12.46
C ASP A 255 2.15 -5.13 -11.77
N LEU A 256 3.04 -6.09 -11.96
CA LEU A 256 4.44 -6.04 -11.54
C LEU A 256 5.30 -6.48 -12.72
N ASP A 257 5.49 -5.59 -13.69
CA ASP A 257 6.32 -5.78 -14.86
C ASP A 257 7.82 -5.61 -14.56
N ALA A 258 8.67 -5.78 -15.57
CA ALA A 258 10.12 -5.68 -15.41
C ALA A 258 10.57 -4.27 -14.93
N ASN A 259 9.87 -3.20 -15.36
CA ASN A 259 10.22 -1.83 -14.96
C ASN A 259 9.84 -1.57 -13.49
N LYS A 260 8.68 -2.08 -13.06
CA LYS A 260 8.24 -2.01 -11.65
C LYS A 260 9.10 -2.90 -10.74
N LEU A 261 9.54 -4.06 -11.23
CA LEU A 261 10.48 -4.89 -10.49
C LEU A 261 11.80 -4.16 -10.28
N LYS A 262 12.35 -3.53 -11.33
CA LYS A 262 13.55 -2.69 -11.20
C LYS A 262 13.33 -1.53 -10.22
N ALA A 263 12.15 -0.89 -10.23
CA ALA A 263 11.81 0.17 -9.29
C ALA A 263 11.78 -0.34 -7.84
N LEU A 264 11.23 -1.52 -7.62
CA LEU A 264 11.20 -2.18 -6.32
C LEU A 264 12.60 -2.50 -5.82
N GLU A 265 13.48 -3.02 -6.68
CA GLU A 265 14.89 -3.29 -6.37
C GLU A 265 15.65 -2.01 -6.01
N VAL A 266 15.45 -0.92 -6.74
CA VAL A 266 16.05 0.39 -6.41
C VAL A 266 15.55 0.90 -5.05
N PHE A 267 14.26 0.76 -4.75
CA PHE A 267 13.72 1.14 -3.45
C PHE A 267 14.33 0.29 -2.32
N PHE A 268 14.47 -1.03 -2.51
CA PHE A 268 15.10 -1.92 -1.53
C PHE A 268 16.58 -1.59 -1.32
N ASP A 269 17.30 -1.22 -2.38
CA ASP A 269 18.71 -0.76 -2.25
C ASP A 269 18.81 0.49 -1.36
N TYR A 270 17.89 1.45 -1.48
CA TYR A 270 17.80 2.58 -0.53
C TYR A 270 17.57 2.11 0.90
N LEU A 271 16.63 1.19 1.13
CA LEU A 271 16.34 0.67 2.47
C LEU A 271 17.54 -0.08 3.08
N ILE A 272 18.24 -0.88 2.28
CA ILE A 272 19.46 -1.60 2.70
C ILE A 272 20.55 -0.61 3.10
N LYS A 273 20.84 0.40 2.26
CA LYS A 273 21.84 1.44 2.54
C LYS A 273 21.52 2.24 3.80
N ARG A 274 20.24 2.41 4.11
CA ARG A 274 19.75 3.09 5.31
C ARG A 274 19.72 2.19 6.56
N GLY A 275 20.01 0.89 6.40
CA GLY A 275 19.93 -0.10 7.48
C GLY A 275 18.51 -0.40 7.95
N GLU A 276 17.49 -0.09 7.14
CA GLU A 276 16.08 -0.33 7.46
C GLU A 276 15.66 -1.78 7.18
N VAL A 277 16.34 -2.46 6.25
CA VAL A 277 16.09 -3.86 5.89
C VAL A 277 17.40 -4.61 5.65
N PRO A 278 17.42 -5.97 5.73
CA PRO A 278 18.61 -6.77 5.49
C PRO A 278 18.98 -6.81 3.99
N ALA A 279 20.26 -7.11 3.70
CA ALA A 279 20.76 -7.19 2.32
C ALA A 279 20.09 -8.32 1.51
N GLU A 280 19.59 -9.34 2.17
CA GLU A 280 18.88 -10.49 1.62
C GLU A 280 17.49 -10.13 1.02
N ALA A 281 17.05 -8.87 1.20
CA ALA A 281 15.89 -8.33 0.47
C ALA A 281 16.09 -8.40 -1.06
N LEU A 282 17.34 -8.46 -1.51
CA LEU A 282 17.72 -8.65 -2.90
C LEU A 282 18.54 -9.94 -3.10
N PRO A 283 18.35 -10.68 -4.21
CA PRO A 283 17.32 -10.45 -5.23
C PRO A 283 15.91 -10.80 -4.74
N VAL A 284 14.90 -10.18 -5.35
CA VAL A 284 13.49 -10.47 -5.06
C VAL A 284 13.15 -11.92 -5.42
N LYS A 285 12.48 -12.63 -4.51
CA LYS A 285 12.10 -14.05 -4.69
C LYS A 285 10.63 -14.15 -5.06
N PHE A 286 10.33 -15.00 -6.03
CA PHE A 286 8.99 -15.27 -6.50
C PHE A 286 8.57 -16.72 -6.23
N VAL A 287 7.25 -16.92 -6.18
CA VAL A 287 6.65 -18.25 -6.24
C VAL A 287 6.91 -18.88 -7.60
#